data_8334a297e0b114d3e91fb945c81bf563
#
_entry.id   8334a297e0b114d3e91fb945c81bf563
#
_cell.length_a   1.000
_cell.length_b   1.000
_cell.length_c   1.000
_cell.angle_alpha   90.00
_cell.angle_beta   90.00
_cell.angle_gamma   90.00
#
_symmetry.space_group_name_H-M   'P 1'
#
loop_
_entity.id
_entity.type
_entity.pdbx_description
1 polymer ?
#
loop_
_entity_poly.entity_id
_entity_poly.type
_entity_poly.pdbx_seq_one_letter_code
_entity_poly.pdbx_strand_id
1 'polypeptide(L)'
;MHKNIIFFLIDGLRADQFYGSNRTCKTPNFDSLIQKGMYCEQATSSVDGTFISLNTILASNFQVGNATKHQKLVLNQNNLIDILKKNGYHIYGVFPNLTSFNSLRQYFENENNSFKWIEEEEPPETLPTGLTERITKVLESTEKQEPYFCYFHIFDLH
;
A
#
# COMPACT_ATOMS: atom_id res chain seq x y z
N MET A 1 -23.90 -5.53 -6.49
CA MET A 1 -23.01 -6.23 -5.54
C MET A 1 -21.65 -5.55 -5.63
N HIS A 2 -21.16 -4.97 -4.55
CA HIS A 2 -19.82 -4.36 -4.52
C HIS A 2 -18.76 -5.47 -4.44
N LYS A 3 -17.61 -5.25 -5.09
CA LYS A 3 -16.49 -6.20 -5.06
C LYS A 3 -15.51 -5.82 -3.97
N ASN A 4 -14.90 -6.81 -3.33
CA ASN A 4 -13.80 -6.59 -2.41
C ASN A 4 -12.57 -6.07 -3.18
N ILE A 5 -11.83 -5.15 -2.58
CA ILE A 5 -10.66 -4.50 -3.18
C ILE A 5 -9.45 -4.76 -2.29
N ILE A 6 -8.36 -5.24 -2.89
CA ILE A 6 -7.06 -5.35 -2.22
C ILE A 6 -6.07 -4.46 -2.96
N PHE A 7 -5.46 -3.54 -2.24
CA PHE A 7 -4.47 -2.62 -2.76
C PHE A 7 -3.10 -2.89 -2.12
N PHE A 8 -2.18 -3.45 -2.90
CA PHE A 8 -0.78 -3.63 -2.50
C PHE A 8 0.05 -2.46 -3.03
N LEU A 9 0.73 -1.77 -2.14
CA LEU A 9 1.77 -0.81 -2.47
C LEU A 9 3.12 -1.40 -2.05
N ILE A 10 4.03 -1.54 -3.00
CA ILE A 10 5.39 -2.04 -2.74
C ILE A 10 6.33 -0.87 -3.01
N ASP A 11 6.83 -0.27 -1.93
CA ASP A 11 7.74 0.88 -2.03
C ASP A 11 9.12 0.45 -2.52
N GLY A 12 9.75 1.26 -3.38
CA GLY A 12 11.06 0.96 -3.93
C GLY A 12 11.09 -0.12 -5.02
N LEU A 13 9.95 -0.73 -5.40
CA LEU A 13 9.92 -1.76 -6.43
C LEU A 13 10.24 -1.18 -7.81
N ARG A 14 11.31 -1.66 -8.42
CA ARG A 14 11.70 -1.30 -9.79
C ARG A 14 10.92 -2.13 -10.82
N ALA A 15 10.12 -1.47 -11.64
CA ALA A 15 9.29 -2.12 -12.66
C ALA A 15 10.11 -2.92 -13.68
N ASP A 16 11.27 -2.40 -14.10
CA ASP A 16 12.18 -3.04 -15.06
C ASP A 16 12.83 -4.33 -14.52
N GLN A 17 12.97 -4.46 -13.20
CA GLN A 17 13.47 -5.68 -12.54
C GLN A 17 12.37 -6.67 -12.22
N PHE A 18 11.14 -6.19 -12.12
CA PHE A 18 9.99 -6.98 -11.70
C PHE A 18 9.32 -7.74 -12.86
N TYR A 19 9.14 -7.10 -14.02
CA TYR A 19 8.46 -7.67 -15.18
C TYR A 19 9.13 -7.26 -16.49
N GLY A 20 8.99 -8.10 -17.52
CA GLY A 20 9.55 -7.87 -18.85
C GLY A 20 10.78 -8.73 -19.16
N SER A 21 11.35 -8.55 -20.37
CA SER A 21 12.45 -9.37 -20.88
C SER A 21 13.76 -9.21 -20.11
N ASN A 22 13.97 -8.06 -19.49
CA ASN A 22 15.21 -7.72 -18.77
C ASN A 22 15.11 -7.93 -17.25
N ARG A 23 14.02 -8.51 -16.77
CA ARG A 23 13.83 -8.72 -15.33
C ARG A 23 14.87 -9.65 -14.73
N THR A 24 15.33 -9.36 -13.54
CA THR A 24 16.22 -10.21 -12.75
C THR A 24 15.51 -10.95 -11.62
N CYS A 25 14.35 -10.45 -11.19
CA CYS A 25 13.56 -11.06 -10.12
C CYS A 25 12.66 -12.19 -10.64
N LYS A 26 12.56 -13.27 -9.86
CA LYS A 26 11.59 -14.34 -10.09
C LYS A 26 10.35 -14.09 -9.22
N THR A 27 9.23 -13.80 -9.87
CA THR A 27 7.97 -13.43 -9.19
C THR A 27 6.80 -14.27 -9.69
N PRO A 28 6.81 -15.61 -9.50
CA PRO A 28 5.84 -16.51 -10.14
C PRO A 28 4.38 -16.22 -9.75
N ASN A 29 4.12 -15.76 -8.53
CA ASN A 29 2.78 -15.42 -8.09
C ASN A 29 2.27 -14.15 -8.77
N PHE A 30 3.12 -13.11 -8.92
CA PHE A 30 2.75 -11.92 -9.67
C PHE A 30 2.60 -12.21 -11.17
N ASP A 31 3.47 -13.06 -11.72
CA ASP A 31 3.33 -13.51 -13.12
C ASP A 31 1.95 -14.14 -13.36
N SER A 32 1.49 -14.98 -12.42
CA SER A 32 0.15 -15.59 -12.50
C SER A 32 -0.96 -14.54 -12.37
N LEU A 33 -0.81 -13.51 -11.55
CA LEU A 33 -1.79 -12.42 -11.45
C LEU A 33 -1.85 -11.59 -12.73
N ILE A 34 -0.69 -11.27 -13.31
CA ILE A 34 -0.58 -10.53 -14.57
C ILE A 34 -1.28 -11.29 -15.71
N GLN A 35 -1.08 -12.61 -15.79
CA GLN A 35 -1.73 -13.44 -16.80
C GLN A 35 -3.27 -13.48 -16.68
N LYS A 36 -3.79 -13.31 -15.48
CA LYS A 36 -5.25 -13.34 -15.19
C LYS A 36 -5.88 -11.96 -15.15
N GLY A 37 -5.09 -10.92 -15.13
CA GLY A 37 -5.51 -9.54 -14.94
C GLY A 37 -5.05 -8.61 -16.05
N MET A 38 -4.74 -7.38 -15.68
CA MET A 38 -4.21 -6.35 -16.56
C MET A 38 -2.85 -5.88 -16.03
N TYR A 39 -1.89 -5.76 -16.92
CA TYR A 39 -0.60 -5.14 -16.62
C TYR A 39 -0.46 -3.81 -17.38
N CYS A 40 -0.16 -2.74 -16.64
CA CYS A 40 0.05 -1.41 -17.22
C CYS A 40 1.55 -1.15 -17.38
N GLU A 41 2.06 -1.30 -18.60
CA GLU A 41 3.51 -1.15 -18.89
C GLU A 41 4.01 0.29 -18.78
N GLN A 42 3.14 1.27 -19.01
CA GLN A 42 3.49 2.69 -19.08
C GLN A 42 2.79 3.50 -17.96
N ALA A 43 2.74 2.93 -16.75
CA ALA A 43 2.25 3.68 -15.61
C ALA A 43 3.26 4.75 -15.20
N THR A 44 2.82 6.00 -15.12
CA THR A 44 3.67 7.14 -14.73
C THR A 44 3.23 7.68 -13.39
N SER A 45 4.17 7.78 -12.45
CA SER A 45 3.95 8.50 -11.19
C SER A 45 3.94 10.01 -11.44
N SER A 46 3.11 10.72 -10.70
CA SER A 46 3.09 12.18 -10.75
C SER A 46 4.32 12.83 -10.13
N VAL A 47 5.00 12.11 -9.23
CA VAL A 47 6.16 12.60 -8.46
C VAL A 47 7.03 11.41 -8.03
N ASP A 48 8.23 11.72 -7.53
CA ASP A 48 9.26 10.76 -7.12
C ASP A 48 9.32 10.47 -5.61
N GLY A 49 8.27 10.76 -4.85
CA GLY A 49 8.26 10.55 -3.40
C GLY A 49 7.02 9.84 -2.91
N THR A 50 7.19 8.94 -1.92
CA THR A 50 6.14 8.08 -1.36
C THR A 50 4.92 8.88 -0.90
N PHE A 51 5.10 9.87 -0.02
CA PHE A 51 3.96 10.60 0.56
C PHE A 51 3.23 11.48 -0.45
N ILE A 52 3.95 12.05 -1.40
CA ILE A 52 3.36 12.89 -2.44
C ILE A 52 2.60 12.01 -3.44
N SER A 53 3.14 10.86 -3.81
CA SER A 53 2.46 9.87 -4.64
C SER A 53 1.19 9.35 -3.97
N LEU A 54 1.26 9.02 -2.66
CA LEU A 54 0.10 8.58 -1.90
C LEU A 54 -0.96 9.70 -1.74
N ASN A 55 -0.55 10.94 -1.56
CA ASN A 55 -1.48 12.07 -1.57
C ASN A 55 -2.20 12.21 -2.92
N THR A 56 -1.49 11.94 -4.03
CA THR A 56 -2.13 11.91 -5.35
C THR A 56 -3.09 10.74 -5.48
N ILE A 57 -2.68 9.54 -5.09
CA ILE A 57 -3.49 8.32 -5.23
C ILE A 57 -4.73 8.37 -4.33
N LEU A 58 -4.56 8.71 -3.06
CA LEU A 58 -5.62 8.63 -2.06
C LEU A 58 -6.47 9.89 -1.95
N ALA A 59 -5.90 11.07 -2.19
CA ALA A 59 -6.59 12.34 -2.04
C ALA A 59 -6.83 13.08 -3.36
N SER A 60 -6.44 12.49 -4.50
CA SER A 60 -6.53 13.11 -5.84
C SER A 60 -5.87 14.50 -5.90
N ASN A 61 -4.83 14.69 -5.09
CA ASN A 61 -4.17 15.98 -4.94
C ASN A 61 -2.87 16.01 -5.75
N PHE A 62 -2.97 16.46 -6.98
CA PHE A 62 -1.82 16.69 -7.85
C PHE A 62 -1.03 17.89 -7.37
N GLN A 63 0.18 17.66 -6.86
CA GLN A 63 1.08 18.71 -6.42
C GLN A 63 2.10 19.03 -7.51
N VAL A 64 1.79 20.01 -8.35
CA VAL A 64 2.75 20.56 -9.31
C VAL A 64 3.50 21.71 -8.64
N GLY A 65 4.82 21.60 -8.51
CA GLY A 65 5.69 22.72 -8.18
C GLY A 65 5.99 23.02 -6.70
N ASN A 66 5.39 22.33 -5.73
CA ASN A 66 5.65 22.50 -4.29
C ASN A 66 5.95 21.19 -3.55
N ALA A 67 6.69 20.30 -4.18
CA ALA A 67 7.02 18.96 -3.67
C ALA A 67 7.69 18.93 -2.29
N THR A 68 8.33 20.02 -1.87
CA THR A 68 9.10 20.09 -0.63
C THR A 68 8.28 20.26 0.65
N LYS A 69 6.97 20.53 0.57
CA LYS A 69 6.16 20.85 1.75
C LYS A 69 5.46 19.67 2.42
N HIS A 70 5.33 18.52 1.76
CA HIS A 70 4.53 17.43 2.30
C HIS A 70 5.34 16.14 2.50
N GLN A 71 6.13 16.13 3.57
CA GLN A 71 6.80 14.90 4.07
C GLN A 71 5.86 13.98 4.87
N LYS A 72 4.55 14.14 4.70
CA LYS A 72 3.53 13.32 5.36
C LYS A 72 2.30 13.16 4.50
N LEU A 73 1.59 12.08 4.73
CA LEU A 73 0.29 11.84 4.12
C LEU A 73 -0.76 12.77 4.74
N VAL A 74 -1.46 13.53 3.90
CA VAL A 74 -2.54 14.43 4.31
C VAL A 74 -3.82 14.00 3.61
N LEU A 75 -4.68 13.33 4.33
CA LEU A 75 -5.99 12.92 3.84
C LEU A 75 -7.03 13.98 4.20
N ASN A 76 -7.43 14.74 3.22
CA ASN A 76 -8.53 15.71 3.34
C ASN A 76 -9.89 15.00 3.24
N GLN A 77 -10.97 15.72 3.53
CA GLN A 77 -12.33 15.23 3.31
C GLN A 77 -12.55 14.80 1.85
N ASN A 78 -13.35 13.77 1.65
CA ASN A 78 -13.64 13.18 0.33
C ASN A 78 -12.41 12.54 -0.36
N ASN A 79 -11.43 12.09 0.39
CA ASN A 79 -10.39 11.20 -0.12
C ASN A 79 -10.97 9.83 -0.51
N LEU A 80 -10.18 9.01 -1.21
CA LEU A 80 -10.60 7.67 -1.67
C LEU A 80 -11.19 6.82 -0.54
N ILE A 81 -10.54 6.82 0.63
CA ILE A 81 -10.99 6.00 1.77
C ILE A 81 -12.32 6.50 2.31
N ASP A 82 -12.51 7.82 2.43
CA ASP A 82 -13.80 8.41 2.81
C ASP A 82 -14.92 8.01 1.84
N ILE A 83 -14.61 8.06 0.54
CA ILE A 83 -15.58 7.68 -0.51
C ILE A 83 -15.95 6.21 -0.37
N LEU A 84 -14.97 5.32 -0.18
CA LEU A 84 -15.22 3.90 0.04
C LEU A 84 -16.07 3.66 1.28
N LYS A 85 -15.74 4.28 2.42
CA LYS A 85 -16.56 4.17 3.66
C LYS A 85 -18.00 4.66 3.45
N LYS A 86 -18.20 5.80 2.79
CA LYS A 86 -19.54 6.32 2.46
C LYS A 86 -20.34 5.37 1.56
N ASN A 87 -19.67 4.52 0.79
CA ASN A 87 -20.27 3.47 -0.03
C ASN A 87 -20.33 2.10 0.67
N GLY A 88 -20.19 2.06 1.98
CA GLY A 88 -20.37 0.85 2.79
C GLY A 88 -19.17 -0.09 2.83
N TYR A 89 -18.00 0.33 2.38
CA TYR A 89 -16.78 -0.47 2.50
C TYR A 89 -16.22 -0.44 3.92
N HIS A 90 -15.84 -1.59 4.42
CA HIS A 90 -15.01 -1.75 5.60
C HIS A 90 -13.54 -1.65 5.23
N ILE A 91 -12.75 -0.97 6.06
CA ILE A 91 -11.37 -0.62 5.74
C ILE A 91 -10.41 -1.38 6.64
N TYR A 92 -9.57 -2.22 6.03
CA TYR A 92 -8.55 -3.01 6.72
C TYR A 92 -7.18 -2.78 6.09
N GLY A 93 -6.11 -3.08 6.81
CA GLY A 93 -4.78 -3.02 6.22
C GLY A 93 -3.62 -3.10 7.19
N VAL A 94 -2.43 -3.04 6.62
CA VAL A 94 -1.15 -3.03 7.33
C VAL A 94 -0.23 -2.02 6.68
N PHE A 95 0.37 -1.12 7.46
CA PHE A 95 1.25 -0.06 6.98
C PHE A 95 2.34 0.28 8.01
N PRO A 96 3.45 0.95 7.59
CA PRO A 96 4.55 1.28 8.49
C PRO A 96 4.13 2.19 9.65
N ASN A 97 4.63 1.90 10.86
CA ASN A 97 4.38 2.70 12.06
C ASN A 97 5.25 3.99 12.07
N LEU A 98 5.05 4.84 11.09
CA LEU A 98 5.70 6.14 10.98
C LEU A 98 4.68 7.25 11.25
N THR A 99 5.14 8.33 11.87
CA THR A 99 4.29 9.51 12.16
C THR A 99 3.66 10.10 10.89
N SER A 100 4.35 9.94 9.76
CA SER A 100 3.88 10.38 8.44
C SER A 100 2.62 9.66 7.95
N PHE A 101 2.30 8.49 8.50
CA PHE A 101 1.11 7.70 8.18
C PHE A 101 -0.02 7.84 9.21
N ASN A 102 0.14 8.69 10.23
CA ASN A 102 -0.87 8.81 11.30
C ASN A 102 -2.29 9.14 10.80
N SER A 103 -2.40 9.86 9.69
CA SER A 103 -3.70 10.15 9.07
C SER A 103 -4.46 8.93 8.55
N LEU A 104 -3.76 7.82 8.29
CA LEU A 104 -4.39 6.56 7.88
C LEU A 104 -5.04 5.81 9.05
N ARG A 105 -4.42 5.84 10.24
CA ARG A 105 -4.81 5.00 11.38
C ARG A 105 -6.28 5.08 11.73
N GLN A 106 -6.86 6.27 11.66
CA GLN A 106 -8.26 6.53 11.99
C GLN A 106 -9.27 5.82 11.07
N TYR A 107 -8.84 5.34 9.92
CA TYR A 107 -9.72 4.71 8.94
C TYR A 107 -9.82 3.20 9.08
N PHE A 108 -8.80 2.56 9.65
CA PHE A 108 -8.67 1.10 9.68
C PHE A 108 -9.39 0.49 10.89
N GLU A 109 -10.13 -0.57 10.63
CA GLU A 109 -10.97 -1.28 11.58
C GLU A 109 -10.27 -2.46 12.26
N ASN A 110 -9.13 -2.92 11.69
CA ASN A 110 -8.35 -3.98 12.31
C ASN A 110 -7.37 -3.45 13.36
N GLU A 111 -7.22 -4.20 14.43
CA GLU A 111 -6.16 -3.99 15.41
C GLU A 111 -4.78 -4.26 14.79
N ASN A 112 -3.74 -3.68 15.36
CA ASN A 112 -2.35 -3.86 14.91
C ASN A 112 -2.13 -3.57 13.42
N ASN A 113 -2.81 -2.55 12.89
CA ASN A 113 -2.70 -2.12 11.50
C ASN A 113 -1.35 -1.46 11.16
N SER A 114 -0.45 -1.31 12.11
CA SER A 114 0.87 -0.72 11.91
C SER A 114 1.98 -1.65 12.38
N PHE A 115 3.14 -1.59 11.71
CA PHE A 115 4.34 -2.32 12.09
C PHE A 115 5.52 -1.37 12.22
N LYS A 116 6.49 -1.73 13.08
CA LYS A 116 7.75 -1.00 13.18
C LYS A 116 8.64 -1.43 12.03
N TRP A 117 9.24 -0.45 11.35
CA TRP A 117 10.37 -0.69 10.48
C TRP A 117 11.57 -1.06 11.37
N ILE A 118 12.29 -2.11 11.01
CA ILE A 118 13.54 -2.47 11.68
C ILE A 118 14.61 -1.60 11.07
N GLU A 119 15.21 -0.71 11.87
CA GLU A 119 16.35 0.08 11.45
C GLU A 119 17.58 -0.84 11.24
N GLU A 120 18.52 -0.42 10.40
CA GLU A 120 19.60 -1.16 9.75
C GLU A 120 20.60 -1.93 10.65
N GLU A 121 20.39 -2.05 11.96
CA GLU A 121 21.32 -2.73 12.88
C GLU A 121 21.04 -4.22 13.05
N GLU A 122 19.97 -4.76 12.47
CA GLU A 122 19.70 -6.20 12.52
C GLU A 122 20.09 -6.89 11.21
N PRO A 123 20.66 -8.11 11.28
CA PRO A 123 21.12 -8.81 10.07
C PRO A 123 19.96 -9.07 9.10
N PRO A 124 20.22 -9.05 7.77
CA PRO A 124 19.20 -9.20 6.73
C PRO A 124 18.43 -10.54 6.76
N GLU A 125 18.83 -11.47 7.63
CA GLU A 125 18.11 -12.72 7.89
C GLU A 125 16.87 -12.53 8.77
N THR A 126 16.74 -11.37 9.42
CA THR A 126 15.55 -10.96 10.15
C THR A 126 14.73 -9.96 9.31
N LEU A 127 14.33 -10.33 8.11
CA LEU A 127 13.23 -9.65 7.39
C LEU A 127 12.09 -9.37 8.38
N PRO A 128 11.39 -8.21 8.32
CA PRO A 128 10.47 -7.78 9.35
C PRO A 128 9.53 -8.92 9.72
N THR A 129 9.96 -9.66 10.71
CA THR A 129 9.28 -10.85 11.20
C THR A 129 7.89 -10.41 11.60
N GLY A 130 6.91 -10.81 10.83
CA GLY A 130 5.53 -10.54 11.11
C GLY A 130 4.77 -9.73 10.04
N LEU A 131 5.39 -9.11 9.02
CA LEU A 131 4.62 -8.41 7.98
C LEU A 131 3.77 -9.40 7.18
N THR A 132 4.36 -10.49 6.71
CA THR A 132 3.63 -11.57 6.02
C THR A 132 2.53 -12.14 6.92
N GLU A 133 2.86 -12.43 8.19
CA GLU A 133 1.88 -12.95 9.15
C GLU A 133 0.74 -11.95 9.40
N ARG A 134 1.03 -10.66 9.51
CA ARG A 134 0.01 -9.62 9.70
C ARG A 134 -0.90 -9.49 8.48
N ILE A 135 -0.33 -9.48 7.28
CA ILE A 135 -1.10 -9.46 6.03
C ILE A 135 -1.98 -10.72 5.95
N THR A 136 -1.41 -11.88 6.21
CA THR A 136 -2.14 -13.16 6.22
C THR A 136 -3.30 -13.13 7.21
N LYS A 137 -3.07 -12.69 8.45
CA LYS A 137 -4.13 -12.52 9.45
C LYS A 137 -5.27 -11.64 8.96
N VAL A 138 -4.96 -10.49 8.34
CA VAL A 138 -5.99 -9.61 7.79
C VAL A 138 -6.74 -10.30 6.66
N LEU A 139 -6.05 -11.00 5.76
CA LEU A 139 -6.67 -11.68 4.62
C LEU A 139 -7.53 -12.88 5.04
N GLU A 140 -7.11 -13.63 6.05
CA GLU A 140 -7.80 -14.84 6.56
C GLU A 140 -8.83 -14.53 7.64
N SER A 141 -8.89 -13.31 8.16
CA SER A 141 -9.84 -12.95 9.21
C SER A 141 -11.28 -13.21 8.76
N THR A 142 -11.97 -14.06 9.51
CA THR A 142 -13.39 -14.33 9.33
C THR A 142 -14.28 -13.19 9.81
N GLU A 143 -13.72 -12.26 10.57
CA GLU A 143 -14.41 -11.08 11.10
C GLU A 143 -14.53 -9.94 10.07
N LYS A 144 -13.83 -10.05 8.92
CA LYS A 144 -13.97 -9.06 7.86
C LYS A 144 -15.40 -9.02 7.33
N GLN A 145 -15.95 -7.85 7.35
CA GLN A 145 -17.26 -7.57 6.77
C GLN A 145 -17.09 -7.16 5.29
N GLU A 146 -18.07 -7.50 4.48
CA GLU A 146 -18.08 -7.19 3.04
C GLU A 146 -19.10 -6.09 2.72
N PRO A 147 -18.80 -5.24 1.75
CA PRO A 147 -17.58 -5.17 0.94
C PRO A 147 -16.41 -4.58 1.73
N TYR A 148 -15.18 -5.02 1.43
CA TYR A 148 -14.01 -4.47 2.10
C TYR A 148 -12.97 -3.91 1.12
N PHE A 149 -12.18 -2.96 1.64
CA PHE A 149 -10.95 -2.45 1.04
C PHE A 149 -9.78 -2.78 1.97
N CYS A 150 -8.81 -3.56 1.48
CA CYS A 150 -7.58 -3.83 2.20
C CYS A 150 -6.42 -3.03 1.58
N TYR A 151 -5.69 -2.30 2.42
CA TYR A 151 -4.48 -1.58 2.03
C TYR A 151 -3.25 -2.20 2.70
N PHE A 152 -2.29 -2.65 1.91
CA PHE A 152 -1.03 -3.20 2.38
C PHE A 152 0.14 -2.40 1.81
N HIS A 153 0.92 -1.80 2.71
CA HIS A 153 2.12 -1.04 2.34
C HIS A 153 3.36 -1.83 2.72
N ILE A 154 4.05 -2.34 1.72
CA ILE A 154 5.27 -3.14 1.84
C ILE A 154 6.45 -2.19 1.64
N PHE A 155 7.29 -2.06 2.68
CA PHE A 155 8.39 -1.10 2.73
C PHE A 155 9.77 -1.77 2.66
N ASP A 156 9.81 -3.10 2.49
CA ASP A 156 11.02 -3.93 2.61
C ASP A 156 12.06 -3.72 1.50
N LEU A 157 11.71 -3.05 0.42
CA LEU A 157 12.62 -2.77 -0.69
C LEU A 157 13.20 -1.35 -0.67
N HIS A 158 12.90 -0.59 0.37
CA HIS A 158 13.31 0.82 0.48
C HIS A 158 14.78 0.95 0.88
#